data_a5be61db5bee69ad8edb762e1e1bf890
#
_entry.id   a5be61db5bee69ad8edb762e1e1bf890
#
_cell.length_a   1.000
_cell.length_b   1.000
_cell.length_c   1.000
_cell.angle_alpha   90.00
_cell.angle_beta   90.00
_cell.angle_gamma   90.00
#
_symmetry.space_group_name_H-M   'P 1'
#
loop_
_entity.id
_entity.type
_entity.pdbx_description
1 polymer ?
#
loop_
_entity_poly.entity_id
_entity_poly.type
_entity_poly.pdbx_seq_one_letter_code
_entity_poly.pdbx_strand_id
1 'polypeptide(L)'
;SDSSITIPTTPKGLAQTKDKNTVRSVQRIANPGRKTAEWVAQSYPLWLSKMFNKVIEAEEENNLLKFKILGLTLLRLEHIKNRSDKNRQLFYITGGYLTKRTNRGWLEFRTILDDSYIITAIHEFVPRLPWVVYKFTQAKAHLLVMKKFEKHLNTMKR
;
A
#
# COMPACT_ATOMS: atom_id res chain seq x y z
N SER A 1 13.47 16.62 -9.63
CA SER A 1 12.88 16.30 -9.59
C SER A 1 11.92 16.21 -8.89
N ASP A 2 11.93 16.41 -7.96
CA ASP A 2 10.96 16.13 -7.46
C ASP A 2 10.23 17.01 -6.81
N SER A 3 9.06 17.10 -7.19
CA SER A 3 8.15 18.02 -6.66
C SER A 3 7.71 17.65 -5.29
N SER A 4 8.20 16.68 -4.68
CA SER A 4 7.70 16.32 -3.38
C SER A 4 8.47 17.05 -2.32
N ILE A 5 7.78 17.33 -1.23
CA ILE A 5 8.37 17.98 -0.11
C ILE A 5 8.36 16.99 1.02
N THR A 6 9.51 16.65 1.52
CA THR A 6 9.62 15.69 2.58
C THR A 6 9.34 16.35 3.91
N ILE A 7 8.55 15.69 4.71
CA ILE A 7 8.31 16.15 6.05
C ILE A 7 9.22 15.36 6.95
N PRO A 8 10.27 15.97 7.42
CA PRO A 8 11.32 15.21 8.03
C PRO A 8 10.93 14.42 9.23
N THR A 9 9.96 14.82 9.89
CA THR A 9 9.75 14.19 11.06
C THR A 9 8.84 13.10 11.07
N THR A 10 8.17 12.82 10.02
CA THR A 10 7.23 11.90 10.17
C THR A 10 6.32 11.59 9.33
N PRO A 11 5.81 10.41 9.31
CA PRO A 11 6.51 9.17 9.57
C PRO A 11 7.54 9.01 8.49
N LYS A 12 8.58 8.25 8.77
CA LYS A 12 9.67 8.11 7.83
C LYS A 12 9.18 7.58 6.49
N GLY A 13 9.62 8.17 5.43
CA GLY A 13 9.23 7.78 4.08
C GLY A 13 7.96 8.43 3.57
N LEU A 14 7.27 9.19 4.38
CA LEU A 14 6.05 9.85 3.98
C LEU A 14 6.34 11.28 3.54
N ALA A 15 5.70 11.71 2.49
CA ALA A 15 5.88 13.06 1.96
C ALA A 15 4.59 13.58 1.37
N GLN A 16 4.46 14.90 1.33
CA GLN A 16 3.35 15.58 0.68
C GLN A 16 3.90 16.31 -0.52
N THR A 17 3.26 16.15 -1.67
CA THR A 17 3.76 16.76 -2.88
C THR A 17 3.31 18.20 -3.01
N LYS A 18 3.96 18.95 -3.90
CA LYS A 18 3.55 20.31 -4.18
C LYS A 18 2.15 20.41 -4.73
N ASP A 19 1.63 19.38 -5.32
CA ASP A 19 0.29 19.40 -5.83
C ASP A 19 -0.70 19.32 -4.72
N LYS A 20 -0.34 19.57 -3.54
CA LYS A 20 -1.16 19.64 -2.46
C LYS A 20 -1.97 18.45 -2.24
N ASN A 21 -2.29 18.08 -1.09
CA ASN A 21 -3.20 17.01 -0.71
C ASN A 21 -2.91 15.65 -1.35
N THR A 22 -1.79 15.48 -2.01
CA THR A 22 -1.37 14.16 -2.47
C THR A 22 -0.29 13.63 -1.56
N VAL A 23 -0.25 12.32 -1.42
CA VAL A 23 0.67 11.67 -0.51
C VAL A 23 1.53 10.69 -1.26
N ARG A 24 2.78 10.61 -0.86
CA ARG A 24 3.70 9.61 -1.36
C ARG A 24 4.35 8.95 -0.16
N SER A 25 4.29 7.64 -0.12
CA SER A 25 4.90 6.88 0.96
C SER A 25 5.66 5.71 0.37
N VAL A 26 6.91 5.55 0.75
CA VAL A 26 7.75 4.48 0.25
C VAL A 26 8.38 3.79 1.44
N GLN A 27 8.23 2.48 1.51
CA GLN A 27 8.82 1.70 2.58
C GLN A 27 9.57 0.51 2.03
N ARG A 28 10.70 0.21 2.62
CA ARG A 28 11.45 -0.99 2.30
C ARG A 28 11.27 -1.98 3.43
N ILE A 29 10.84 -3.19 3.11
CA ILE A 29 10.67 -4.23 4.12
C ILE A 29 11.52 -5.45 3.75
N ALA A 30 11.98 -6.15 4.77
CA ALA A 30 12.81 -7.33 4.58
C ALA A 30 11.98 -8.47 4.00
N ASN A 31 12.61 -9.25 3.13
CA ASN A 31 11.94 -10.36 2.46
C ASN A 31 12.85 -11.60 2.50
N PRO A 32 13.10 -12.15 3.68
CA PRO A 32 14.08 -13.23 3.81
C PRO A 32 13.68 -14.52 3.09
N GLY A 33 12.40 -14.73 2.86
CA GLY A 33 11.93 -15.87 2.06
C GLY A 33 12.05 -15.68 0.57
N ARG A 34 12.52 -14.51 0.13
CA ARG A 34 12.72 -14.16 -1.28
C ARG A 34 11.48 -14.40 -2.12
N LYS A 35 10.33 -13.97 -1.61
CA LYS A 35 9.08 -14.06 -2.33
C LYS A 35 9.03 -13.04 -3.45
N THR A 36 8.35 -13.35 -4.53
CA THR A 36 8.22 -12.39 -5.64
C THR A 36 7.22 -11.29 -5.30
N ALA A 37 7.29 -10.18 -6.01
CA ALA A 37 6.30 -9.13 -5.83
C ALA A 37 4.90 -9.65 -6.16
N GLU A 38 4.79 -10.54 -7.12
CA GLU A 38 3.52 -11.16 -7.46
C GLU A 38 2.96 -11.95 -6.28
N TRP A 39 3.79 -12.77 -5.64
CA TRP A 39 3.36 -13.53 -4.46
C TRP A 39 2.92 -12.58 -3.35
N VAL A 40 3.68 -11.51 -3.12
CA VAL A 40 3.38 -10.55 -2.07
C VAL A 40 2.03 -9.87 -2.34
N ALA A 41 1.81 -9.45 -3.57
CA ALA A 41 0.57 -8.77 -3.93
C ALA A 41 -0.64 -9.70 -3.78
N GLN A 42 -0.45 -10.99 -4.03
CA GLN A 42 -1.54 -11.95 -3.90
C GLN A 42 -1.81 -12.31 -2.44
N SER A 43 -0.78 -12.36 -1.62
CA SER A 43 -0.94 -12.80 -0.24
C SER A 43 -1.31 -11.66 0.71
N TYR A 44 -0.96 -10.44 0.38
CA TYR A 44 -1.18 -9.30 1.26
C TYR A 44 -2.66 -9.10 1.65
N PRO A 45 -3.60 -9.12 0.70
CA PRO A 45 -5.01 -8.89 1.06
C PRO A 45 -5.54 -9.94 2.03
N LEU A 46 -5.19 -11.19 1.81
CA LEU A 46 -5.65 -12.25 2.70
C LEU A 46 -5.02 -12.13 4.07
N TRP A 47 -3.74 -11.81 4.11
CA TRP A 47 -3.05 -11.61 5.37
C TRP A 47 -3.66 -10.44 6.15
N LEU A 48 -3.94 -9.36 5.46
CA LEU A 48 -4.53 -8.19 6.11
C LEU A 48 -5.89 -8.52 6.71
N SER A 49 -6.71 -9.22 5.95
CA SER A 49 -8.02 -9.63 6.43
C SER A 49 -7.91 -10.49 7.68
N LYS A 50 -6.97 -11.43 7.68
CA LYS A 50 -6.77 -12.29 8.84
C LYS A 50 -6.28 -11.51 10.04
N MET A 51 -5.37 -10.57 9.84
CA MET A 51 -4.81 -9.80 10.93
C MET A 51 -5.89 -9.02 11.68
N PHE A 52 -6.92 -8.58 10.98
CA PHE A 52 -8.00 -7.83 11.59
C PHE A 52 -9.22 -8.71 11.86
N ASN A 53 -9.01 -10.02 12.04
CA ASN A 53 -10.07 -10.97 12.37
C ASN A 53 -11.23 -10.91 11.39
N LYS A 54 -10.89 -10.66 10.13
CA LYS A 54 -11.87 -10.56 9.04
C LYS A 54 -12.85 -9.40 9.17
N VAL A 55 -12.57 -8.44 10.05
CA VAL A 55 -13.33 -7.20 10.07
C VAL A 55 -13.06 -6.42 8.77
N ILE A 56 -11.80 -6.43 8.32
CA ILE A 56 -11.46 -5.92 7.01
C ILE A 56 -11.59 -7.08 6.03
N GLU A 57 -12.48 -6.93 5.08
CA GLU A 57 -12.70 -7.94 4.05
C GLU A 57 -12.01 -7.56 2.77
N ALA A 58 -11.35 -8.51 2.15
CA ALA A 58 -10.72 -8.29 0.86
C ALA A 58 -11.50 -9.07 -0.18
N GLU A 59 -12.00 -8.37 -1.19
CA GLU A 59 -12.73 -9.00 -2.30
C GLU A 59 -11.96 -8.81 -3.58
N GLU A 60 -11.75 -9.89 -4.32
CA GLU A 60 -11.10 -9.80 -5.61
C GLU A 60 -12.01 -10.33 -6.68
N GLU A 61 -12.17 -9.57 -7.75
CA GLU A 61 -12.95 -10.02 -8.87
C GLU A 61 -12.31 -9.47 -10.13
N ASN A 62 -11.93 -10.35 -11.03
CA ASN A 62 -11.19 -9.96 -12.22
C ASN A 62 -9.91 -9.24 -11.79
N ASN A 63 -9.72 -8.01 -12.16
CA ASN A 63 -8.54 -7.25 -11.78
C ASN A 63 -8.84 -6.22 -10.71
N LEU A 64 -10.00 -6.35 -10.05
CA LEU A 64 -10.43 -5.37 -9.09
C LEU A 64 -10.29 -5.93 -7.68
N LEU A 65 -9.62 -5.18 -6.81
CA LEU A 65 -9.46 -5.55 -5.41
C LEU A 65 -10.14 -4.50 -4.56
N LYS A 66 -10.98 -4.93 -3.62
CA LYS A 66 -11.67 -4.02 -2.72
C LYS A 66 -11.36 -4.41 -1.29
N PHE A 67 -11.07 -3.41 -0.47
CA PHE A 67 -10.98 -3.60 0.98
C PHE A 67 -12.20 -2.96 1.61
N LYS A 68 -12.94 -3.72 2.39
CA LYS A 68 -14.21 -3.27 2.98
C LYS A 68 -14.25 -3.46 4.49
N ILE A 69 -15.00 -2.62 5.17
CA ILE A 69 -15.36 -2.81 6.57
C ILE A 69 -16.87 -2.64 6.67
N LEU A 70 -17.55 -3.69 7.18
CA LEU A 70 -19.01 -3.64 7.38
C LEU A 70 -19.77 -3.15 6.13
N GLY A 71 -19.35 -3.64 4.99
CA GLY A 71 -19.99 -3.27 3.72
C GLY A 71 -19.50 -1.97 3.10
N LEU A 72 -18.75 -1.17 3.84
CA LEU A 72 -18.22 0.08 3.30
C LEU A 72 -16.89 -0.19 2.59
N THR A 73 -16.80 0.20 1.34
CA THR A 73 -15.57 0.05 0.58
C THR A 73 -14.58 1.13 1.01
N LEU A 74 -13.49 0.71 1.65
CA LEU A 74 -12.44 1.63 2.09
C LEU A 74 -11.53 2.03 0.93
N LEU A 75 -11.10 1.07 0.14
CA LEU A 75 -10.26 1.30 -1.02
C LEU A 75 -10.64 0.34 -2.11
N ARG A 76 -10.61 0.83 -3.33
CA ARG A 76 -10.83 0.04 -4.52
C ARG A 76 -9.61 0.21 -5.40
N LEU A 77 -8.99 -0.91 -5.77
CA LEU A 77 -7.75 -0.92 -6.52
C LEU A 77 -7.92 -1.74 -7.77
N GLU A 78 -7.31 -1.29 -8.85
CA GLU A 78 -7.31 -2.05 -10.09
C GLU A 78 -5.90 -2.53 -10.39
N HIS A 79 -5.73 -3.85 -10.55
CA HIS A 79 -4.44 -4.43 -10.87
C HIS A 79 -4.14 -4.18 -12.34
N ILE A 80 -3.02 -3.54 -12.63
CA ILE A 80 -2.63 -3.19 -14.00
C ILE A 80 -1.67 -4.25 -14.50
N LYS A 81 -2.23 -5.29 -15.11
CA LYS A 81 -1.45 -6.45 -15.50
C LYS A 81 -0.39 -6.15 -16.53
N ASN A 82 -0.67 -5.29 -17.49
CA ASN A 82 0.30 -5.00 -18.53
C ASN A 82 1.46 -4.13 -18.06
N ARG A 83 1.44 -3.70 -16.80
CA ARG A 83 2.54 -2.96 -16.19
C ARG A 83 3.06 -3.69 -14.96
N SER A 84 2.74 -4.97 -14.84
CA SER A 84 3.14 -5.78 -13.69
C SER A 84 3.87 -7.04 -14.17
N ASP A 85 4.79 -7.53 -13.37
CA ASP A 85 5.46 -8.78 -13.63
C ASP A 85 5.84 -9.40 -12.27
N LYS A 86 6.67 -10.44 -12.28
CA LYS A 86 7.02 -11.12 -11.03
C LYS A 86 7.69 -10.20 -10.03
N ASN A 87 8.39 -9.19 -10.52
CA ASN A 87 9.20 -8.33 -9.66
C ASN A 87 8.53 -7.01 -9.35
N ARG A 88 7.43 -6.70 -10.00
CA ARG A 88 6.73 -5.43 -9.82
C ARG A 88 5.24 -5.62 -10.02
N GLN A 89 4.45 -5.19 -9.06
CA GLN A 89 2.99 -5.27 -9.16
C GLN A 89 2.42 -3.87 -8.94
N LEU A 90 1.61 -3.41 -9.89
CA LEU A 90 1.06 -2.07 -9.88
C LEU A 90 -0.45 -2.12 -9.78
N PHE A 91 -1.01 -1.33 -8.87
CA PHE A 91 -2.44 -1.19 -8.67
C PHE A 91 -2.81 0.29 -8.70
N TYR A 92 -3.79 0.67 -9.51
CA TYR A 92 -4.31 2.02 -9.47
C TYR A 92 -5.40 2.12 -8.41
N ILE A 93 -5.43 3.23 -7.71
CA ILE A 93 -6.47 3.50 -6.72
C ILE A 93 -7.64 4.11 -7.47
N THR A 94 -8.73 3.35 -7.58
CA THR A 94 -9.87 3.77 -8.38
C THR A 94 -10.99 4.39 -7.54
N GLY A 95 -10.91 4.31 -6.22
CA GLY A 95 -11.91 4.92 -5.37
C GLY A 95 -11.92 4.31 -3.98
N GLY A 96 -12.96 4.61 -3.22
CA GLY A 96 -13.15 4.11 -1.87
C GLY A 96 -13.24 5.25 -0.88
N TYR A 97 -13.70 4.94 0.33
CA TYR A 97 -13.94 5.95 1.35
C TYR A 97 -12.67 6.67 1.78
N LEU A 98 -11.52 5.98 1.75
CA LEU A 98 -10.27 6.57 2.25
C LEU A 98 -9.64 7.55 1.27
N THR A 99 -10.11 7.61 0.03
CA THR A 99 -9.57 8.55 -0.94
C THR A 99 -10.58 9.63 -1.27
N LYS A 100 -10.09 10.85 -1.44
CA LYS A 100 -10.93 11.97 -1.79
C LYS A 100 -11.23 11.99 -3.29
N ARG A 101 -10.32 11.48 -4.10
CA ARG A 101 -10.48 11.49 -5.54
C ARG A 101 -10.41 10.10 -6.09
N THR A 102 -11.27 9.80 -7.05
CA THR A 102 -11.22 8.54 -7.74
C THR A 102 -10.20 8.61 -8.86
N ASN A 103 -9.69 7.43 -9.23
CA ASN A 103 -8.77 7.32 -10.36
C ASN A 103 -7.50 8.15 -10.18
N ARG A 104 -7.06 8.34 -8.94
CA ARG A 104 -5.86 9.08 -8.66
C ARG A 104 -5.02 8.31 -7.65
N GLY A 105 -3.75 8.15 -7.99
CA GLY A 105 -2.83 7.46 -7.11
C GLY A 105 -2.67 6.00 -7.46
N TRP A 106 -1.60 5.42 -6.98
CA TRP A 106 -1.34 4.00 -7.22
C TRP A 106 -0.50 3.42 -6.10
N LEU A 107 -0.62 2.10 -5.97
CA LEU A 107 0.11 1.29 -5.01
C LEU A 107 1.02 0.37 -5.80
N GLU A 108 2.25 0.22 -5.34
CA GLU A 108 3.20 -0.62 -6.03
C GLU A 108 3.94 -1.50 -5.05
N PHE A 109 4.12 -2.77 -5.41
CA PHE A 109 5.03 -3.67 -4.72
C PHE A 109 6.16 -4.01 -5.69
N ARG A 110 7.40 -3.91 -5.23
CA ARG A 110 8.55 -4.19 -6.09
C ARG A 110 9.62 -4.91 -5.29
N THR A 111 10.19 -5.97 -5.86
CA THR A 111 11.32 -6.63 -5.22
C THR A 111 12.62 -6.00 -5.71
N ILE A 112 13.59 -5.93 -4.82
CA ILE A 112 14.92 -5.41 -5.15
C ILE A 112 15.98 -6.28 -4.51
N LEU A 113 17.21 -6.14 -4.98
CA LEU A 113 18.39 -6.81 -4.42
C LEU A 113 18.18 -8.32 -4.33
N ASP A 114 17.91 -8.90 -5.48
CA ASP A 114 17.69 -10.35 -5.58
C ASP A 114 16.56 -10.82 -4.71
N ASP A 115 15.48 -10.07 -4.69
CA ASP A 115 14.27 -10.37 -3.92
C ASP A 115 14.52 -10.38 -2.41
N SER A 116 15.61 -9.82 -1.95
CA SER A 116 15.84 -9.79 -0.51
C SER A 116 15.04 -8.71 0.20
N TYR A 117 14.52 -7.73 -0.55
CA TYR A 117 13.69 -6.68 0.01
C TYR A 117 12.49 -6.42 -0.88
N ILE A 118 11.41 -5.94 -0.27
CA ILE A 118 10.22 -5.50 -0.98
C ILE A 118 10.09 -4.01 -0.75
N ILE A 119 9.91 -3.24 -1.81
CA ILE A 119 9.53 -1.84 -1.72
C ILE A 119 8.02 -1.78 -1.84
N THR A 120 7.35 -1.19 -0.87
CA THR A 120 5.93 -0.90 -0.97
C THR A 120 5.80 0.60 -1.10
N ALA A 121 5.08 1.05 -2.10
CA ALA A 121 5.00 2.48 -2.39
C ALA A 121 3.57 2.88 -2.72
N ILE A 122 3.16 4.03 -2.19
CA ILE A 122 1.91 4.66 -2.55
C ILE A 122 2.28 6.01 -3.14
N HIS A 123 1.77 6.30 -4.34
CA HIS A 123 2.07 7.53 -5.04
C HIS A 123 0.78 8.29 -5.38
N GLU A 124 0.84 9.59 -5.28
CA GLU A 124 -0.24 10.47 -5.73
C GLU A 124 -1.58 10.17 -5.07
N PHE A 125 -1.57 9.60 -3.89
CA PHE A 125 -2.79 9.30 -3.16
C PHE A 125 -3.36 10.59 -2.59
N VAL A 126 -4.67 10.80 -2.73
CA VAL A 126 -5.35 11.97 -2.17
C VAL A 126 -6.25 11.48 -1.05
N PRO A 127 -5.83 11.60 0.21
CA PRO A 127 -6.63 11.10 1.31
C PRO A 127 -7.86 11.96 1.54
N ARG A 128 -8.93 11.34 1.98
CA ARG A 128 -10.15 12.06 2.32
C ARG A 128 -9.95 12.94 3.55
N LEU A 129 -9.11 12.49 4.48
CA LEU A 129 -8.88 13.25 5.72
C LEU A 129 -7.92 14.41 5.46
N PRO A 130 -8.09 15.53 6.19
CA PRO A 130 -7.08 16.59 6.10
C PRO A 130 -5.70 16.07 6.43
N TRP A 131 -4.67 16.69 5.87
CA TRP A 131 -3.29 16.18 6.00
C TRP A 131 -2.89 15.94 7.44
N VAL A 132 -3.21 16.86 8.34
CA VAL A 132 -2.81 16.71 9.73
C VAL A 132 -3.46 15.47 10.34
N VAL A 133 -4.77 15.31 10.13
CA VAL A 133 -5.48 14.15 10.67
C VAL A 133 -4.98 12.87 10.01
N TYR A 134 -4.80 12.89 8.69
CA TYR A 134 -4.30 11.73 7.97
C TYR A 134 -2.94 11.30 8.52
N LYS A 135 -2.04 12.25 8.73
CA LYS A 135 -0.68 11.97 9.19
C LYS A 135 -0.67 11.26 10.54
N PHE A 136 -1.53 11.69 11.46
CA PHE A 136 -1.51 11.13 12.79
C PHE A 136 -2.43 9.92 12.97
N THR A 137 -3.21 9.56 11.97
CA THR A 137 -4.10 8.41 12.08
C THR A 137 -3.86 7.41 10.96
N GLN A 138 -4.36 7.70 9.76
CA GLN A 138 -4.36 6.74 8.66
C GLN A 138 -2.94 6.41 8.20
N ALA A 139 -2.07 7.40 8.09
CA ALA A 139 -0.69 7.14 7.66
C ALA A 139 0.05 6.29 8.67
N LYS A 140 -0.14 6.55 9.97
CA LYS A 140 0.51 5.75 11.00
C LYS A 140 -0.03 4.33 11.01
N ALA A 141 -1.32 4.17 10.80
CA ALA A 141 -1.90 2.84 10.73
C ALA A 141 -1.31 2.05 9.57
N HIS A 142 -1.14 2.68 8.41
CA HIS A 142 -0.53 2.01 7.28
C HIS A 142 0.90 1.59 7.58
N LEU A 143 1.69 2.47 8.19
CA LEU A 143 3.08 2.14 8.53
C LEU A 143 3.15 0.98 9.51
N LEU A 144 2.25 0.99 10.50
CA LEU A 144 2.21 -0.09 11.47
C LEU A 144 1.84 -1.41 10.82
N VAL A 145 0.87 -1.38 9.91
CA VAL A 145 0.46 -2.58 9.18
C VAL A 145 1.64 -3.12 8.37
N MET A 146 2.38 -2.26 7.72
CA MET A 146 3.52 -2.71 6.93
C MET A 146 4.63 -3.29 7.79
N LYS A 147 4.85 -2.76 8.98
CA LYS A 147 5.81 -3.36 9.88
C LYS A 147 5.37 -4.74 10.34
N LYS A 148 4.09 -4.91 10.60
CA LYS A 148 3.57 -6.23 10.98
C LYS A 148 3.64 -7.20 9.81
N PHE A 149 3.44 -6.71 8.59
CA PHE A 149 3.58 -7.57 7.41
C PHE A 149 5.03 -7.99 7.22
N GLU A 150 5.97 -7.10 7.48
CA GLU A 150 7.39 -7.45 7.46
C GLU A 150 7.70 -8.57 8.44
N LYS A 151 7.14 -8.50 9.65
CA LYS A 151 7.30 -9.56 10.63
C LYS A 151 6.74 -10.88 10.10
N HIS A 152 5.59 -10.82 9.45
CA HIS A 152 4.98 -12.00 8.86
C HIS A 152 5.89 -12.61 7.81
N LEU A 153 6.48 -11.80 6.95
CA LEU A 153 7.42 -12.29 5.95
C LEU A 153 8.65 -12.92 6.57
N ASN A 154 9.09 -12.39 7.72
CA ASN A 154 10.24 -12.95 8.42
C ASN A 154 9.98 -14.37 8.93
N THR A 155 8.73 -14.74 9.15
CA THR A 155 8.41 -16.10 9.57
C THR A 155 8.49 -17.08 8.42
N MET A 156 8.65 -16.59 7.20
CA MET A 156 8.70 -17.43 6.00
C MET A 156 10.11 -17.55 5.46
N LYS A 157 11.09 -17.57 6.33
CA LYS A 157 12.46 -17.76 5.88
C LYS A 157 12.62 -19.10 5.24
N ARG A 158 13.52 -19.18 4.30
CA ARG A 158 13.82 -20.43 3.67
C ARG A 158 14.57 -21.36 4.55
#